data_7d40273883d926725024e0d147c49047
#
_entry.id   7d40273883d926725024e0d147c49047
#
_cell.length_a   1.000
_cell.length_b   1.000
_cell.length_c   1.000
_cell.angle_alpha   90.00
_cell.angle_beta   90.00
_cell.angle_gamma   90.00
#
_symmetry.space_group_name_H-M   'P 1'
#
loop_
_entity.id
_entity.type
_entity.pdbx_description
1 polymer ?
#
loop_
_entity_poly.entity_id
_entity_poly.type
_entity_poly.pdbx_seq_one_letter_code
_entity_poly.pdbx_strand_id
1 'polypeptide(L)'
;MGKLKLDTKTKYDLYIKSVQSPDTDVIFYRAVYKELRQKLKKGLTLREDFCGTGIISSEWTKLDKTYKSFGVDLDSEPMEYGQRNFIDTLNLDQQKRIQLVQMNVLDKKVPRADMVVAVNFSYCLFREREQLKKYFKNVFDSLKSGGLYIIDVFGGSQCADEVLDRTKHKGYTYYWDQKSFDPVSGHADFAIHFRIGKKLYKDVFTYDWRVWTIPELREIMKEVGFKQSVIYWEGTTRTGSGNGKFTRVTEGEACLSWISYIAGLK
;
A
#
# COMPACT_ATOMS: atom_id res chain seq x y z
N MET A 1 -18.61 -27.75 9.35
CA MET A 1 -17.15 -27.94 9.20
C MET A 1 -16.49 -26.62 9.53
N GLY A 2 -15.57 -26.59 10.50
CA GLY A 2 -14.84 -25.35 10.86
C GLY A 2 -14.00 -24.85 9.69
N LYS A 3 -13.88 -23.49 9.60
CA LYS A 3 -13.06 -22.82 8.57
C LYS A 3 -11.58 -23.22 8.78
N LEU A 4 -10.92 -23.73 7.74
CA LEU A 4 -9.48 -24.02 7.79
C LEU A 4 -8.72 -22.71 8.01
N LYS A 5 -7.79 -22.70 8.96
CA LYS A 5 -6.92 -21.54 9.23
C LYS A 5 -5.47 -21.87 8.87
N LEU A 6 -4.77 -20.89 8.34
CA LEU A 6 -3.31 -20.91 8.19
C LEU A 6 -2.65 -20.52 9.51
N ASP A 7 -1.46 -21.06 9.78
CA ASP A 7 -0.60 -20.50 10.81
C ASP A 7 -0.09 -19.12 10.39
N THR A 8 0.29 -18.29 11.36
CA THR A 8 0.71 -16.90 11.17
C THR A 8 1.85 -16.77 10.15
N LYS A 9 2.84 -17.68 10.22
CA LYS A 9 3.97 -17.65 9.30
C LYS A 9 3.52 -17.90 7.86
N THR A 10 2.79 -18.97 7.62
CA THR A 10 2.28 -19.32 6.29
C THR A 10 1.36 -18.22 5.74
N LYS A 11 0.49 -17.66 6.58
CA LYS A 11 -0.43 -16.57 6.23
C LYS A 11 0.33 -15.37 5.63
N TYR A 12 1.32 -14.84 6.34
CA TYR A 12 2.06 -13.65 5.88
C TYR A 12 3.08 -13.94 4.80
N ASP A 13 3.74 -15.12 4.81
CA ASP A 13 4.62 -15.55 3.73
C ASP A 13 3.89 -15.59 2.37
N LEU A 14 2.67 -16.14 2.35
CA LEU A 14 1.87 -16.21 1.13
C LEU A 14 1.36 -14.83 0.71
N TYR A 15 0.93 -14.00 1.65
CA TYR A 15 0.48 -12.63 1.37
C TYR A 15 1.59 -11.81 0.69
N ILE A 16 2.75 -11.75 1.32
CA ILE A 16 3.89 -10.98 0.79
C ILE A 16 4.28 -11.46 -0.61
N LYS A 17 4.39 -12.78 -0.81
CA LYS A 17 4.76 -13.37 -2.11
C LYS A 17 3.72 -13.13 -3.21
N SER A 18 2.47 -12.87 -2.86
CA SER A 18 1.38 -12.73 -3.83
C SER A 18 1.03 -11.28 -4.14
N VAL A 19 1.23 -10.37 -3.16
CA VAL A 19 0.64 -9.02 -3.18
C VAL A 19 1.70 -7.93 -3.19
N GLN A 20 2.91 -8.20 -2.68
CA GLN A 20 3.92 -7.17 -2.46
C GLN A 20 5.20 -7.41 -3.27
N SER A 21 5.84 -6.31 -3.67
CA SER A 21 7.17 -6.29 -4.30
C SER A 21 8.04 -5.23 -3.61
N PRO A 22 8.34 -5.39 -2.31
CA PRO A 22 8.83 -4.31 -1.45
C PRO A 22 10.18 -3.73 -1.88
N ASP A 23 11.06 -4.52 -2.48
CA ASP A 23 12.32 -4.08 -3.07
C ASP A 23 12.11 -3.15 -4.28
N THR A 24 11.19 -3.50 -5.16
CA THR A 24 10.81 -2.67 -6.32
C THR A 24 10.06 -1.42 -5.88
N ASP A 25 9.16 -1.56 -4.92
CA ASP A 25 8.34 -0.46 -4.39
C ASP A 25 9.20 0.67 -3.81
N VAL A 26 10.19 0.35 -2.98
CA VAL A 26 11.06 1.37 -2.37
C VAL A 26 11.97 2.06 -3.39
N ILE A 27 12.39 1.36 -4.45
CA ILE A 27 13.13 1.95 -5.58
C ILE A 27 12.23 2.95 -6.31
N PHE A 28 10.97 2.59 -6.56
CA PHE A 28 9.97 3.47 -7.17
C PHE A 28 9.71 4.71 -6.32
N TYR A 29 9.46 4.59 -5.02
CA TYR A 29 9.21 5.73 -4.14
C TYR A 29 10.40 6.69 -4.12
N ARG A 30 11.63 6.16 -4.06
CA ARG A 30 12.84 6.96 -4.14
C ARG A 30 12.97 7.68 -5.48
N ALA A 31 12.62 7.03 -6.59
CA ALA A 31 12.63 7.62 -7.94
C ALA A 31 11.62 8.77 -8.06
N VAL A 32 10.39 8.57 -7.56
CA VAL A 32 9.34 9.60 -7.49
C VAL A 32 9.81 10.81 -6.67
N TYR A 33 10.43 10.56 -5.49
CA TYR A 33 10.98 11.65 -4.69
C TYR A 33 12.05 12.44 -5.44
N LYS A 34 12.99 11.74 -6.09
CA LYS A 34 14.05 12.36 -6.89
C LYS A 34 13.49 13.20 -8.03
N GLU A 35 12.51 12.65 -8.77
CA GLU A 35 11.85 13.35 -9.89
C GLU A 35 11.16 14.63 -9.41
N LEU A 36 10.30 14.52 -8.41
CA LEU A 36 9.45 15.63 -7.98
C LEU A 36 10.19 16.69 -7.15
N ARG A 37 11.34 16.36 -6.57
CA ARG A 37 12.19 17.28 -5.79
C ARG A 37 13.48 17.65 -6.50
N GLN A 38 13.71 17.11 -7.71
CA GLN A 38 14.89 17.35 -8.56
C GLN A 38 16.23 16.98 -7.90
N LYS A 39 16.22 16.44 -6.69
CA LYS A 39 17.39 15.90 -5.97
C LYS A 39 16.97 14.93 -4.89
N LEU A 40 17.87 14.00 -4.56
CA LEU A 40 17.74 13.18 -3.36
C LEU A 40 18.31 13.92 -2.16
N LYS A 41 17.51 13.99 -1.09
CA LYS A 41 17.95 14.48 0.21
C LYS A 41 18.72 13.37 0.93
N LYS A 42 19.83 13.70 1.56
CA LYS A 42 20.50 12.79 2.47
C LYS A 42 19.64 12.57 3.72
N GLY A 43 19.56 11.33 4.20
CA GLY A 43 18.85 11.00 5.44
C GLY A 43 17.32 11.08 5.31
N LEU A 44 16.75 10.66 4.16
CA LEU A 44 15.31 10.58 3.97
C LEU A 44 14.66 9.67 5.01
N THR A 45 13.54 10.14 5.56
CA THR A 45 12.68 9.37 6.47
C THR A 45 11.41 8.97 5.72
N LEU A 46 11.15 7.67 5.62
CA LEU A 46 9.88 7.10 5.17
C LEU A 46 8.98 6.83 6.37
N ARG A 47 7.68 7.06 6.24
CA ARG A 47 6.66 6.45 7.10
C ARG A 47 5.72 5.63 6.23
N GLU A 48 5.55 4.38 6.57
CA GLU A 48 4.60 3.46 5.98
C GLU A 48 3.39 3.39 6.89
N ASP A 49 2.26 3.97 6.46
CA ASP A 49 0.98 3.86 7.16
C ASP A 49 0.29 2.56 6.75
N PHE A 50 -0.37 1.89 7.70
CA PHE A 50 -0.94 0.54 7.54
C PHE A 50 0.15 -0.49 7.18
N CYS A 51 1.27 -0.44 7.88
CA CYS A 51 2.48 -1.15 7.49
C CYS A 51 2.38 -2.68 7.57
N GLY A 52 1.39 -3.22 8.29
CA GLY A 52 1.28 -4.65 8.50
C GLY A 52 2.58 -5.25 9.02
N THR A 53 3.28 -6.01 8.19
CA THR A 53 4.57 -6.62 8.56
C THR A 53 5.76 -5.65 8.55
N GLY A 54 5.60 -4.43 8.02
CA GLY A 54 6.68 -3.44 7.92
C GLY A 54 7.80 -3.84 6.96
N ILE A 55 7.55 -4.75 6.02
CA ILE A 55 8.58 -5.19 5.07
C ILE A 55 9.05 -4.07 4.15
N ILE A 56 8.16 -3.17 3.70
CA ILE A 56 8.52 -2.00 2.89
C ILE A 56 9.43 -1.06 3.72
N SER A 57 9.07 -0.81 4.99
CA SER A 57 9.89 -0.04 5.91
C SER A 57 11.28 -0.66 6.11
N SER A 58 11.38 -1.99 6.15
CA SER A 58 12.63 -2.73 6.23
C SER A 58 13.47 -2.53 4.96
N GLU A 59 12.88 -2.72 3.77
CA GLU A 59 13.58 -2.54 2.49
C GLU A 59 14.05 -1.10 2.28
N TRP A 60 13.26 -0.09 2.74
CA TRP A 60 13.69 1.30 2.67
C TRP A 60 15.02 1.56 3.39
N THR A 61 15.24 0.98 4.58
CA THR A 61 16.49 1.19 5.33
C THR A 61 17.70 0.54 4.69
N LYS A 62 17.49 -0.42 3.78
CA LYS A 62 18.58 -1.08 3.04
C LYS A 62 19.09 -0.25 1.87
N LEU A 63 18.26 0.67 1.32
CA LEU A 63 18.61 1.47 0.14
C LEU A 63 19.76 2.45 0.36
N ASP A 64 19.89 2.99 1.57
CA ASP A 64 20.94 3.96 1.91
C ASP A 64 21.24 3.95 3.41
N LYS A 65 22.53 4.06 3.78
CA LYS A 65 22.99 4.06 5.18
C LYS A 65 22.48 5.23 6.03
N THR A 66 21.88 6.25 5.42
CA THR A 66 21.33 7.43 6.10
C THR A 66 19.80 7.42 6.16
N TYR A 67 19.14 6.50 5.44
CA TYR A 67 17.68 6.44 5.40
C TYR A 67 17.12 5.85 6.68
N LYS A 68 15.95 6.38 7.07
CA LYS A 68 15.19 5.94 8.26
C LYS A 68 13.78 5.56 7.86
N SER A 69 13.15 4.70 8.62
CA SER A 69 11.73 4.37 8.42
C SER A 69 10.96 4.20 9.71
N PHE A 70 9.66 4.45 9.61
CA PHE A 70 8.64 4.13 10.60
C PHE A 70 7.55 3.32 9.93
N GLY A 71 7.21 2.16 10.46
CA GLY A 71 5.99 1.43 10.11
C GLY A 71 4.93 1.73 11.16
N VAL A 72 3.75 2.17 10.74
CA VAL A 72 2.62 2.48 11.64
C VAL A 72 1.45 1.55 11.31
N ASP A 73 0.98 0.81 12.30
CA ASP A 73 -0.19 -0.07 12.19
C ASP A 73 -0.92 -0.16 13.54
N LEU A 74 -2.18 -0.57 13.51
CA LEU A 74 -2.96 -0.89 14.72
C LEU A 74 -2.83 -2.35 15.14
N ASP A 75 -2.63 -3.25 14.16
CA ASP A 75 -2.60 -4.69 14.38
C ASP A 75 -1.20 -5.17 14.80
N SER A 76 -1.10 -5.66 16.02
CA SER A 76 0.15 -6.17 16.57
C SER A 76 0.60 -7.49 15.91
N GLU A 77 -0.34 -8.35 15.45
CA GLU A 77 0.00 -9.67 14.89
C GLU A 77 0.96 -9.59 13.68
N PRO A 78 0.63 -8.82 12.62
CA PRO A 78 1.55 -8.67 11.49
C PRO A 78 2.83 -7.94 11.89
N MET A 79 2.77 -6.94 12.79
CA MET A 79 3.95 -6.20 13.26
C MET A 79 4.92 -7.13 14.02
N GLU A 80 4.44 -7.99 14.91
CA GLU A 80 5.26 -8.98 15.61
C GLU A 80 5.88 -10.00 14.65
N TYR A 81 5.11 -10.43 13.64
CA TYR A 81 5.65 -11.28 12.59
C TYR A 81 6.78 -10.55 11.84
N GLY A 82 6.56 -9.31 11.43
CA GLY A 82 7.53 -8.49 10.72
C GLY A 82 8.77 -8.18 11.54
N GLN A 83 8.62 -7.89 12.84
CA GLN A 83 9.74 -7.68 13.75
C GLN A 83 10.69 -8.88 13.70
N ARG A 84 10.17 -10.09 13.92
CA ARG A 84 11.00 -11.32 13.97
C ARG A 84 11.58 -11.73 12.62
N ASN A 85 10.84 -11.53 11.50
CA ASN A 85 11.23 -12.09 10.21
C ASN A 85 11.95 -11.07 9.30
N PHE A 86 11.79 -9.77 9.54
CA PHE A 86 12.39 -8.74 8.70
C PHE A 86 13.29 -7.79 9.50
N ILE A 87 12.83 -7.26 10.64
CA ILE A 87 13.58 -6.24 11.36
C ILE A 87 14.77 -6.84 12.10
N ASP A 88 14.55 -7.92 12.86
CA ASP A 88 15.60 -8.59 13.64
C ASP A 88 16.67 -9.25 12.75
N THR A 89 16.37 -9.46 11.47
CA THR A 89 17.33 -10.01 10.48
C THR A 89 18.22 -8.95 9.83
N LEU A 90 17.91 -7.66 10.03
CA LEU A 90 18.75 -6.55 9.58
C LEU A 90 20.05 -6.49 10.36
N ASN A 91 21.08 -5.86 9.81
CA ASN A 91 22.26 -5.54 10.59
C ASN A 91 21.97 -4.48 11.66
N LEU A 92 22.81 -4.38 12.70
CA LEU A 92 22.61 -3.50 13.86
C LEU A 92 22.45 -2.02 13.51
N ASP A 93 23.10 -1.54 12.45
CA ASP A 93 22.97 -0.16 11.99
C ASP A 93 21.59 0.09 11.35
N GLN A 94 21.11 -0.86 10.54
CA GLN A 94 19.78 -0.80 9.93
C GLN A 94 18.69 -0.87 11.01
N GLN A 95 18.81 -1.79 11.99
CA GLN A 95 17.85 -1.91 13.10
C GLN A 95 17.69 -0.58 13.88
N LYS A 96 18.75 0.19 14.06
CA LYS A 96 18.69 1.51 14.72
C LYS A 96 17.93 2.58 13.90
N ARG A 97 17.69 2.31 12.62
CA ARG A 97 17.10 3.28 11.69
C ARG A 97 15.65 2.96 11.30
N ILE A 98 15.09 1.86 11.82
CA ILE A 98 13.69 1.46 11.62
C ILE A 98 12.98 1.32 12.96
N GLN A 99 11.70 1.68 12.99
CA GLN A 99 10.84 1.47 14.14
C GLN A 99 9.42 1.12 13.66
N LEU A 100 8.86 0.03 14.19
CA LEU A 100 7.44 -0.26 14.09
C LEU A 100 6.71 0.38 15.27
N VAL A 101 5.64 1.11 15.01
CA VAL A 101 4.89 1.89 15.99
C VAL A 101 3.43 1.43 15.95
N GLN A 102 3.01 0.71 16.98
CA GLN A 102 1.59 0.32 17.12
C GLN A 102 0.77 1.55 17.47
N MET A 103 0.09 2.12 16.48
CA MET A 103 -0.63 3.39 16.61
C MET A 103 -1.70 3.52 15.53
N ASN A 104 -2.76 4.28 15.84
CA ASN A 104 -3.73 4.68 14.83
C ASN A 104 -3.13 5.75 13.90
N VAL A 105 -3.22 5.57 12.59
CA VAL A 105 -2.75 6.55 11.59
C VAL A 105 -3.49 7.90 11.68
N LEU A 106 -4.64 7.94 12.37
CA LEU A 106 -5.37 9.17 12.69
C LEU A 106 -4.85 9.92 13.93
N ASP A 107 -3.90 9.33 14.67
CA ASP A 107 -3.29 10.00 15.83
C ASP A 107 -2.38 11.13 15.36
N LYS A 108 -2.50 12.30 16.01
CA LYS A 108 -1.65 13.47 15.72
C LYS A 108 -0.17 13.29 16.07
N LYS A 109 0.14 12.25 16.86
CA LYS A 109 1.52 11.93 17.29
C LYS A 109 2.25 10.99 16.34
N VAL A 110 1.65 10.64 15.19
CA VAL A 110 2.35 9.83 14.18
C VAL A 110 3.71 10.43 13.81
N PRO A 111 4.75 9.60 13.59
CA PRO A 111 6.09 10.08 13.28
C PRO A 111 6.12 11.00 12.06
N ARG A 112 6.85 12.12 12.15
CA ARG A 112 7.05 13.02 11.01
C ARG A 112 8.04 12.44 10.01
N ALA A 113 7.71 12.52 8.72
CA ALA A 113 8.52 11.93 7.66
C ALA A 113 8.73 12.90 6.48
N ASP A 114 9.75 12.61 5.66
CA ASP A 114 9.97 13.26 4.37
C ASP A 114 9.05 12.66 3.30
N MET A 115 8.66 11.40 3.50
CA MET A 115 7.74 10.68 2.64
C MET A 115 6.81 9.81 3.48
N VAL A 116 5.52 9.85 3.17
CA VAL A 116 4.52 8.92 3.72
C VAL A 116 3.98 8.07 2.58
N VAL A 117 3.87 6.78 2.78
CA VAL A 117 3.24 5.86 1.84
C VAL A 117 2.10 5.12 2.54
N ALA A 118 0.98 4.94 1.83
CA ALA A 118 -0.11 4.07 2.24
C ALA A 118 -0.54 3.27 1.02
N VAL A 119 -0.12 2.02 0.97
CA VAL A 119 -0.21 1.15 -0.21
C VAL A 119 -1.01 -0.12 0.08
N ASN A 120 -1.16 -0.96 -0.92
CA ASN A 120 -2.10 -2.08 -0.90
C ASN A 120 -3.55 -1.62 -0.63
N PHE A 121 -3.89 -0.43 -1.13
CA PHE A 121 -5.22 0.19 -1.06
C PHE A 121 -5.75 0.35 0.37
N SER A 122 -4.88 0.35 1.37
CA SER A 122 -5.26 0.28 2.79
C SER A 122 -6.13 1.46 3.25
N TYR A 123 -5.98 2.65 2.65
CA TYR A 123 -6.80 3.82 2.96
C TYR A 123 -8.28 3.64 2.53
N CYS A 124 -8.60 2.68 1.67
CA CYS A 124 -9.97 2.36 1.26
C CYS A 124 -10.86 1.88 2.41
N LEU A 125 -10.27 1.49 3.54
CA LEU A 125 -10.98 1.21 4.79
C LEU A 125 -11.75 2.44 5.33
N PHE A 126 -11.31 3.66 4.98
CA PHE A 126 -12.05 4.88 5.28
C PHE A 126 -13.17 5.07 4.26
N ARG A 127 -14.34 4.55 4.57
CA ARG A 127 -15.50 4.56 3.65
C ARG A 127 -16.20 5.91 3.59
N GLU A 128 -16.14 6.67 4.69
CA GLU A 128 -16.71 8.01 4.75
C GLU A 128 -15.69 9.05 4.30
N ARG A 129 -16.13 9.96 3.39
CA ARG A 129 -15.27 11.00 2.83
C ARG A 129 -14.58 11.85 3.91
N GLU A 130 -15.30 12.20 4.96
CA GLU A 130 -14.75 13.02 6.04
C GLU A 130 -13.68 12.26 6.85
N GLN A 131 -13.80 10.95 7.00
CA GLN A 131 -12.76 10.14 7.64
C GLN A 131 -11.50 10.06 6.78
N LEU A 132 -11.65 9.83 5.47
CA LEU A 132 -10.51 9.83 4.53
C LEU A 132 -9.85 11.21 4.48
N LYS A 133 -10.63 12.29 4.44
CA LYS A 133 -10.12 13.66 4.49
C LYS A 133 -9.36 13.94 5.79
N LYS A 134 -9.88 13.49 6.94
CA LYS A 134 -9.18 13.59 8.23
C LYS A 134 -7.85 12.85 8.21
N TYR A 135 -7.80 11.65 7.62
CA TYR A 135 -6.56 10.90 7.44
C TYR A 135 -5.57 11.65 6.54
N PHE A 136 -5.98 12.11 5.37
CA PHE A 136 -5.12 12.87 4.46
C PHE A 136 -4.61 14.18 5.11
N LYS A 137 -5.44 14.84 5.91
CA LYS A 137 -5.03 16.03 6.67
C LYS A 137 -3.95 15.68 7.70
N ASN A 138 -4.11 14.55 8.42
CA ASN A 138 -3.10 14.08 9.37
C ASN A 138 -1.77 13.74 8.68
N VAL A 139 -1.83 13.11 7.51
CA VAL A 139 -0.63 12.88 6.67
C VAL A 139 0.01 14.20 6.28
N PHE A 140 -0.78 15.14 5.73
CA PHE A 140 -0.28 16.44 5.33
C PHE A 140 0.43 17.19 6.48
N ASP A 141 -0.19 17.22 7.67
CA ASP A 141 0.36 17.92 8.84
C ASP A 141 1.66 17.29 9.34
N SER A 142 1.73 15.96 9.33
CA SER A 142 2.89 15.20 9.77
C SER A 142 4.04 15.11 8.77
N LEU A 143 3.80 15.42 7.50
CA LEU A 143 4.88 15.56 6.51
C LEU A 143 5.78 16.74 6.87
N LYS A 144 7.09 16.55 6.71
CA LYS A 144 8.07 17.65 6.75
C LYS A 144 7.86 18.60 5.57
N SER A 145 8.40 19.81 5.65
CA SER A 145 8.37 20.77 4.53
C SER A 145 8.98 20.13 3.27
N GLY A 146 8.24 20.23 2.16
CA GLY A 146 8.62 19.58 0.90
C GLY A 146 8.46 18.07 0.90
N GLY A 147 7.69 17.49 1.82
CA GLY A 147 7.43 16.06 1.85
C GLY A 147 6.48 15.58 0.75
N LEU A 148 6.44 14.27 0.54
CA LEU A 148 5.57 13.59 -0.42
C LEU A 148 4.66 12.59 0.28
N TYR A 149 3.43 12.48 -0.22
CA TYR A 149 2.49 11.42 0.14
C TYR A 149 2.21 10.56 -1.08
N ILE A 150 2.41 9.25 -1.01
CA ILE A 150 2.20 8.30 -2.11
C ILE A 150 1.16 7.27 -1.69
N ILE A 151 0.13 7.11 -2.51
CA ILE A 151 -0.87 6.06 -2.40
C ILE A 151 -0.98 5.32 -3.72
N ASP A 152 -1.29 4.03 -3.67
CA ASP A 152 -1.76 3.30 -4.84
C ASP A 152 -3.29 3.44 -4.98
N VAL A 153 -3.78 3.22 -6.18
CA VAL A 153 -5.21 3.22 -6.50
C VAL A 153 -5.46 2.24 -7.63
N PHE A 154 -6.54 1.50 -7.54
CA PHE A 154 -7.00 0.60 -8.58
C PHE A 154 -8.32 1.09 -9.16
N GLY A 155 -8.62 0.68 -10.38
CA GLY A 155 -9.85 1.03 -11.07
C GLY A 155 -10.02 0.22 -12.35
N GLY A 156 -10.94 0.66 -13.18
CA GLY A 156 -11.32 0.01 -14.42
C GLY A 156 -12.79 -0.40 -14.42
N SER A 157 -13.31 -0.81 -15.58
CA SER A 157 -14.73 -1.16 -15.71
C SER A 157 -15.12 -2.40 -14.89
N GLN A 158 -14.17 -3.30 -14.60
CA GLN A 158 -14.41 -4.49 -13.78
C GLN A 158 -14.41 -4.25 -12.27
N CYS A 159 -14.13 -3.04 -11.80
CA CYS A 159 -14.16 -2.77 -10.35
C CYS A 159 -15.54 -2.93 -9.71
N ALA A 160 -16.60 -2.88 -10.50
CA ALA A 160 -17.98 -3.08 -10.05
C ALA A 160 -18.50 -4.50 -10.27
N ASP A 161 -17.71 -5.38 -10.86
CA ASP A 161 -18.11 -6.75 -11.15
C ASP A 161 -17.75 -7.70 -10.01
N GLU A 162 -18.55 -8.74 -9.80
CA GLU A 162 -18.13 -9.88 -8.98
C GLU A 162 -17.13 -10.71 -9.77
N VAL A 163 -15.90 -10.77 -9.29
CA VAL A 163 -14.78 -11.42 -9.98
C VAL A 163 -13.97 -12.28 -9.02
N LEU A 164 -13.64 -13.49 -9.44
CA LEU A 164 -12.70 -14.37 -8.74
C LEU A 164 -11.46 -14.59 -9.58
N ASP A 165 -10.46 -13.74 -9.41
CA ASP A 165 -9.18 -13.87 -10.07
C ASP A 165 -8.29 -14.92 -9.42
N ARG A 166 -7.50 -15.59 -10.26
CA ARG A 166 -6.67 -16.70 -9.85
C ARG A 166 -5.27 -16.62 -10.42
N THR A 167 -4.28 -16.53 -9.55
CA THR A 167 -2.86 -16.57 -9.92
C THR A 167 -2.18 -17.81 -9.36
N LYS A 168 -1.58 -18.63 -10.24
CA LYS A 168 -0.81 -19.80 -9.85
C LYS A 168 0.63 -19.44 -9.50
N HIS A 169 1.08 -19.85 -8.33
CA HIS A 169 2.45 -19.76 -7.87
C HIS A 169 3.05 -21.16 -7.65
N LYS A 170 4.37 -21.25 -7.49
CA LYS A 170 5.03 -22.50 -7.13
C LYS A 170 4.59 -22.96 -5.73
N GLY A 171 3.84 -24.05 -5.67
CA GLY A 171 3.37 -24.68 -4.43
C GLY A 171 2.02 -24.17 -3.89
N TYR A 172 1.44 -23.13 -4.45
CA TYR A 172 0.12 -22.63 -4.05
C TYR A 172 -0.59 -21.86 -5.17
N THR A 173 -1.88 -21.56 -4.96
CA THR A 173 -2.65 -20.67 -5.82
C THR A 173 -3.23 -19.57 -4.95
N TYR A 174 -3.04 -18.33 -5.37
CA TYR A 174 -3.64 -17.11 -4.83
C TYR A 174 -4.97 -16.83 -5.52
N TYR A 175 -5.95 -16.36 -4.77
CA TYR A 175 -7.23 -15.89 -5.30
C TYR A 175 -7.52 -14.50 -4.75
N TRP A 176 -7.86 -13.59 -5.63
CA TRP A 176 -8.48 -12.32 -5.33
C TRP A 176 -9.97 -12.43 -5.63
N ASP A 177 -10.81 -12.22 -4.62
CA ASP A 177 -12.27 -12.40 -4.68
C ASP A 177 -12.94 -11.03 -4.48
N GLN A 178 -13.50 -10.46 -5.54
CA GLN A 178 -14.39 -9.30 -5.51
C GLN A 178 -15.80 -9.82 -5.30
N LYS A 179 -16.29 -9.79 -4.05
CA LYS A 179 -17.52 -10.46 -3.65
C LYS A 179 -18.78 -9.65 -3.92
N SER A 180 -18.67 -8.33 -3.81
CA SER A 180 -19.81 -7.43 -3.98
C SER A 180 -19.34 -6.01 -4.28
N PHE A 181 -20.21 -5.25 -4.93
CA PHE A 181 -20.08 -3.80 -5.10
C PHE A 181 -21.44 -3.14 -5.01
N ASP A 182 -21.59 -2.14 -4.16
CA ASP A 182 -22.79 -1.30 -4.08
C ASP A 182 -22.58 0.02 -4.82
N PRO A 183 -23.24 0.25 -5.97
CA PRO A 183 -23.04 1.48 -6.75
C PRO A 183 -23.59 2.75 -6.08
N VAL A 184 -24.44 2.64 -5.06
CA VAL A 184 -24.99 3.79 -4.34
C VAL A 184 -23.98 4.36 -3.36
N SER A 185 -23.28 3.49 -2.63
CA SER A 185 -22.30 3.88 -1.61
C SER A 185 -20.85 3.80 -2.09
N GLY A 186 -20.59 3.05 -3.17
CA GLY A 186 -19.23 2.69 -3.61
C GLY A 186 -18.55 1.66 -2.70
N HIS A 187 -19.29 1.02 -1.77
CA HIS A 187 -18.75 -0.01 -0.90
C HIS A 187 -18.57 -1.31 -1.66
N ALA A 188 -17.51 -2.03 -1.33
CA ALA A 188 -17.17 -3.31 -1.93
C ALA A 188 -16.51 -4.24 -0.92
N ASP A 189 -16.87 -5.52 -0.97
CA ASP A 189 -16.27 -6.57 -0.17
C ASP A 189 -15.26 -7.35 -1.00
N PHE A 190 -14.06 -7.50 -0.46
CA PHE A 190 -13.00 -8.29 -1.09
C PHE A 190 -12.46 -9.34 -0.14
N ALA A 191 -11.90 -10.41 -0.69
CA ALA A 191 -11.17 -11.39 0.10
C ALA A 191 -9.98 -11.97 -0.65
N ILE A 192 -9.00 -12.43 0.12
CA ILE A 192 -7.89 -13.23 -0.37
C ILE A 192 -8.06 -14.67 0.13
N HIS A 193 -7.93 -15.61 -0.79
CA HIS A 193 -7.91 -17.03 -0.48
C HIS A 193 -6.62 -17.67 -0.98
N PHE A 194 -6.22 -18.76 -0.34
CA PHE A 194 -5.07 -19.57 -0.78
C PHE A 194 -5.45 -21.03 -0.91
N ARG A 195 -4.99 -21.68 -1.98
CA ARG A 195 -5.04 -23.12 -2.14
C ARG A 195 -3.63 -23.70 -2.04
N ILE A 196 -3.42 -24.61 -1.10
CA ILE A 196 -2.16 -25.35 -0.92
C ILE A 196 -2.47 -26.82 -1.11
N GLY A 197 -1.94 -27.42 -2.15
CA GLY A 197 -2.31 -28.78 -2.56
C GLY A 197 -3.83 -28.91 -2.79
N LYS A 198 -4.49 -29.81 -2.06
CA LYS A 198 -5.95 -30.01 -2.14
C LYS A 198 -6.76 -29.13 -1.18
N LYS A 199 -6.11 -28.39 -0.26
CA LYS A 199 -6.80 -27.59 0.77
C LYS A 199 -7.00 -26.16 0.29
N LEU A 200 -8.22 -25.65 0.42
CA LEU A 200 -8.60 -24.25 0.15
C LEU A 200 -8.82 -23.51 1.48
N TYR A 201 -8.03 -22.50 1.72
CA TYR A 201 -8.15 -21.58 2.85
C TYR A 201 -8.88 -20.33 2.38
N LYS A 202 -10.16 -20.21 2.77
CA LYS A 202 -11.02 -19.10 2.37
C LYS A 202 -10.93 -17.94 3.34
N ASP A 203 -11.08 -16.72 2.82
CA ASP A 203 -11.14 -15.48 3.58
C ASP A 203 -9.98 -15.34 4.57
N VAL A 204 -8.76 -15.61 4.08
CA VAL A 204 -7.54 -15.47 4.89
C VAL A 204 -7.30 -14.01 5.22
N PHE A 205 -7.62 -13.13 4.27
CA PHE A 205 -7.78 -11.68 4.47
C PHE A 205 -9.11 -11.27 3.90
N THR A 206 -9.77 -10.31 4.53
CA THR A 206 -11.05 -9.74 4.10
C THR A 206 -10.99 -8.23 4.20
N TYR A 207 -11.62 -7.56 3.26
CA TYR A 207 -11.62 -6.12 3.16
C TYR A 207 -13.05 -5.64 2.91
N ASP A 208 -13.48 -4.66 3.70
CA ASP A 208 -14.71 -3.90 3.56
C ASP A 208 -14.29 -2.47 3.22
N TRP A 209 -14.23 -2.15 1.94
CA TRP A 209 -13.65 -0.93 1.40
C TRP A 209 -14.70 -0.07 0.70
N ARG A 210 -14.40 1.20 0.58
CA ARG A 210 -14.99 2.05 -0.46
C ARG A 210 -14.01 2.17 -1.62
N VAL A 211 -14.49 1.92 -2.84
CA VAL A 211 -13.71 2.15 -4.06
C VAL A 211 -13.70 3.65 -4.36
N TRP A 212 -12.52 4.27 -4.21
CA TRP A 212 -12.30 5.68 -4.45
C TRP A 212 -11.76 5.92 -5.85
N THR A 213 -12.25 6.95 -6.53
CA THR A 213 -11.76 7.36 -7.84
C THR A 213 -10.55 8.30 -7.72
N ILE A 214 -9.70 8.33 -8.75
CA ILE A 214 -8.56 9.28 -8.81
C ILE A 214 -9.02 10.75 -8.64
N PRO A 215 -10.09 11.24 -9.31
CA PRO A 215 -10.58 12.59 -9.08
C PRO A 215 -10.93 12.87 -7.61
N GLU A 216 -11.72 12.01 -6.95
CA GLU A 216 -12.08 12.19 -5.53
C GLU A 216 -10.84 12.30 -4.63
N LEU A 217 -9.88 11.39 -4.81
CA LEU A 217 -8.64 11.38 -4.02
C LEU A 217 -7.81 12.66 -4.23
N ARG A 218 -7.69 13.12 -5.47
CA ARG A 218 -6.97 14.35 -5.80
C ARG A 218 -7.66 15.61 -5.26
N GLU A 219 -8.99 15.65 -5.29
CA GLU A 219 -9.77 16.73 -4.70
C GLU A 219 -9.57 16.80 -3.18
N ILE A 220 -9.65 15.65 -2.48
CA ILE A 220 -9.38 15.58 -1.05
C ILE A 220 -7.94 16.01 -0.73
N MET A 221 -6.94 15.57 -1.52
CA MET A 221 -5.56 16.02 -1.36
C MET A 221 -5.45 17.55 -1.48
N LYS A 222 -6.09 18.14 -2.49
CA LYS A 222 -6.11 19.60 -2.69
C LYS A 222 -6.77 20.33 -1.51
N GLU A 223 -7.91 19.84 -1.05
CA GLU A 223 -8.64 20.44 0.08
C GLU A 223 -7.85 20.43 1.39
N VAL A 224 -7.04 19.42 1.65
CA VAL A 224 -6.21 19.37 2.87
C VAL A 224 -4.90 20.11 2.76
N GLY A 225 -4.54 20.64 1.58
CA GLY A 225 -3.43 21.56 1.38
C GLY A 225 -2.28 21.08 0.48
N PHE A 226 -2.36 19.88 -0.13
CA PHE A 226 -1.35 19.46 -1.11
C PHE A 226 -1.37 20.40 -2.32
N LYS A 227 -0.20 20.92 -2.69
CA LYS A 227 -0.06 21.91 -3.79
C LYS A 227 -0.29 21.29 -5.16
N GLN A 228 0.06 20.01 -5.30
CA GLN A 228 -0.02 19.26 -6.53
C GLN A 228 -0.20 17.78 -6.22
N SER A 229 -0.89 17.07 -7.10
CA SER A 229 -0.91 15.60 -7.15
C SER A 229 -0.51 15.13 -8.55
N VAL A 230 0.38 14.16 -8.61
CA VAL A 230 0.93 13.61 -9.85
C VAL A 230 0.55 12.14 -9.94
N ILE A 231 0.16 11.70 -11.13
CA ILE A 231 -0.26 10.32 -11.39
C ILE A 231 0.89 9.56 -12.04
N TYR A 232 1.11 8.33 -11.56
CA TYR A 232 2.00 7.35 -12.16
C TYR A 232 1.18 6.14 -12.56
N TRP A 233 1.08 5.90 -13.86
CA TRP A 233 0.26 4.84 -14.46
C TRP A 233 1.10 3.61 -14.73
N GLU A 234 0.56 2.43 -14.41
CA GLU A 234 1.20 1.17 -14.75
C GLU A 234 1.17 0.93 -16.25
N GLY A 235 2.32 0.62 -16.82
CA GLY A 235 2.39 0.19 -18.21
C GLY A 235 1.88 -1.24 -18.38
N THR A 236 1.51 -1.60 -19.60
CA THR A 236 1.00 -2.93 -19.95
C THR A 236 2.05 -3.79 -20.66
N THR A 237 1.92 -5.10 -20.53
CA THR A 237 2.64 -6.10 -21.31
C THR A 237 1.99 -6.28 -22.69
N ARG A 238 2.64 -7.02 -23.59
CA ARG A 238 2.04 -7.38 -24.90
C ARG A 238 0.72 -8.17 -24.78
N THR A 239 0.47 -8.81 -23.64
CA THR A 239 -0.74 -9.58 -23.34
C THR A 239 -1.81 -8.80 -22.59
N GLY A 240 -1.60 -7.49 -22.36
CA GLY A 240 -2.54 -6.60 -21.69
C GLY A 240 -2.49 -6.62 -20.16
N SER A 241 -1.61 -7.42 -19.56
CA SER A 241 -1.41 -7.41 -18.10
C SER A 241 -0.49 -6.26 -17.67
N GLY A 242 -0.60 -5.81 -16.43
CA GLY A 242 0.35 -4.86 -15.85
C GLY A 242 1.80 -5.37 -15.90
N ASN A 243 2.74 -4.46 -16.10
CA ASN A 243 4.16 -4.80 -16.24
C ASN A 243 5.02 -4.37 -15.03
N GLY A 244 4.41 -3.85 -13.97
CA GLY A 244 5.07 -3.38 -12.77
C GLY A 244 5.90 -2.10 -12.95
N LYS A 245 5.81 -1.42 -14.10
CA LYS A 245 6.54 -0.18 -14.39
C LYS A 245 5.58 0.99 -14.43
N PHE A 246 5.80 1.95 -13.56
CA PHE A 246 4.96 3.12 -13.42
C PHE A 246 5.62 4.34 -14.03
N THR A 247 4.91 5.05 -14.91
CA THR A 247 5.36 6.27 -15.57
C THR A 247 4.41 7.42 -15.29
N ARG A 248 4.95 8.62 -15.19
CA ARG A 248 4.15 9.82 -14.99
C ARG A 248 3.27 10.09 -16.20
N VAL A 249 1.97 10.36 -15.94
CA VAL A 249 0.99 10.65 -16.99
C VAL A 249 0.08 11.82 -16.60
N THR A 250 -0.56 12.41 -17.60
CA THR A 250 -1.65 13.39 -17.44
C THR A 250 -3.01 12.79 -17.77
N GLU A 251 -3.01 11.71 -18.55
CA GLU A 251 -4.20 10.97 -18.97
C GLU A 251 -3.97 9.47 -18.73
N GLY A 252 -5.00 8.76 -18.33
CA GLY A 252 -5.00 7.32 -18.14
C GLY A 252 -5.69 6.58 -19.28
N GLU A 253 -5.41 5.31 -19.44
CA GLU A 253 -6.05 4.45 -20.42
C GLU A 253 -7.31 3.81 -19.83
N ALA A 254 -8.45 3.91 -20.54
CA ALA A 254 -9.66 3.22 -20.15
C ALA A 254 -9.53 1.72 -20.47
N CYS A 255 -9.43 0.89 -19.43
CA CYS A 255 -9.31 -0.56 -19.57
C CYS A 255 -10.11 -1.30 -18.47
N LEU A 256 -10.14 -2.62 -18.56
CA LEU A 256 -10.92 -3.45 -17.63
C LEU A 256 -10.44 -3.33 -16.18
N SER A 257 -9.13 -3.31 -15.99
CA SER A 257 -8.49 -3.19 -14.68
C SER A 257 -7.16 -2.47 -14.82
N TRP A 258 -6.85 -1.58 -13.87
CA TRP A 258 -5.59 -0.84 -13.84
C TRP A 258 -5.17 -0.53 -12.41
N ILE A 259 -3.88 -0.36 -12.23
CA ILE A 259 -3.27 0.17 -11.00
C ILE A 259 -2.51 1.45 -11.35
N SER A 260 -2.59 2.43 -10.48
CA SER A 260 -1.75 3.63 -10.56
C SER A 260 -1.32 4.09 -9.18
N TYR A 261 -0.36 5.03 -9.14
CA TYR A 261 -0.01 5.73 -7.91
C TYR A 261 -0.35 7.21 -8.02
N ILE A 262 -0.73 7.81 -6.88
CA ILE A 262 -0.90 9.24 -6.74
C ILE A 262 0.17 9.74 -5.78
N ALA A 263 0.97 10.72 -6.21
CA ALA A 263 1.97 11.39 -5.38
C ALA A 263 1.51 12.82 -5.08
N GLY A 264 1.15 13.11 -3.83
CA GLY A 264 0.79 14.43 -3.33
C GLY A 264 2.03 15.20 -2.84
N LEU A 265 2.19 16.44 -3.25
CA LEU A 265 3.32 17.32 -2.88
C LEU A 265 2.89 18.37 -1.84
N LYS A 266 3.57 18.36 -0.66
CA LYS A 266 3.39 19.39 0.38
C LYS A 266 4.14 20.66 0.08
#